data_9dd513c24ed14062cf09020481aef1dd
#
_entry.id   9dd513c24ed14062cf09020481aef1dd
#
_cell.length_a   1.000
_cell.length_b   1.000
_cell.length_c   1.000
_cell.angle_alpha   90.00
_cell.angle_beta   90.00
_cell.angle_gamma   90.00
#
_symmetry.space_group_name_H-M   'P 1'
#
loop_
_entity.id
_entity.type
_entity.pdbx_description
1 polymer ?
#
loop_
_entity_poly.entity_id
_entity_poly.type
_entity_poly.pdbx_seq_one_letter_code
_entity_poly.pdbx_strand_id
1 'polypeptide(L)'
;MLEKKENTKSVLKRGRYVYEITRESHVSEAGEEYEGWGVRLSEGEREIAYAPDVSTQRERVSKLVEGCNEGELSPIHFYDVIDDFLL
;
A
#
# COMPACT_ATOMS: atom_id res chain seq x y z
N MET A 1 -31.79 11.82 -1.19
CA MET A 1 -31.29 11.61 -1.21
C MET A 1 -30.68 11.45 -1.38
N LEU A 2 -30.42 11.33 -1.49
CA LEU A 2 -29.68 11.05 -1.59
C LEU A 2 -28.91 11.19 -1.94
N GLU A 3 -28.54 11.51 -2.26
CA GLU A 3 -27.73 11.43 -2.54
C GLU A 3 -26.76 11.52 -2.28
N LYS A 4 -26.28 12.14 -2.07
CA LYS A 4 -25.26 12.05 -1.74
C LYS A 4 -24.70 11.01 -1.74
N LYS A 5 -25.01 10.34 -1.71
CA LYS A 5 -24.66 9.19 -1.69
C LYS A 5 -24.38 8.72 -2.98
N GLU A 6 -24.87 9.11 -3.89
CA GLU A 6 -24.73 8.74 -5.13
C GLU A 6 -23.38 8.89 -5.64
N ASN A 7 -22.82 9.92 -5.50
CA ASN A 7 -21.55 10.08 -5.90
C ASN A 7 -20.73 9.11 -5.35
N THR A 8 -20.93 8.79 -4.22
CA THR A 8 -20.22 7.90 -3.49
C THR A 8 -20.21 6.59 -4.14
N LYS A 9 -21.21 6.21 -4.79
CA LYS A 9 -21.30 5.01 -5.41
C LYS A 9 -20.24 4.78 -6.38
N SER A 10 -20.03 5.62 -7.25
CA SER A 10 -19.07 5.45 -8.21
C SER A 10 -17.74 5.36 -7.62
N VAL A 11 -17.48 6.14 -6.69
CA VAL A 11 -16.23 6.15 -6.03
C VAL A 11 -15.99 4.84 -5.34
N LEU A 12 -16.97 4.28 -4.73
CA LEU A 12 -16.82 3.07 -4.05
C LEU A 12 -16.32 1.98 -4.93
N LYS A 13 -16.77 1.91 -6.13
CA LYS A 13 -16.36 0.94 -6.99
C LYS A 13 -14.93 1.01 -7.23
N ARG A 14 -14.39 2.15 -7.45
CA ARG A 14 -13.04 2.29 -7.75
C ARG A 14 -12.17 2.31 -6.58
N GLY A 15 -12.55 2.84 -5.53
CA GLY A 15 -11.72 3.01 -4.39
C GLY A 15 -11.80 1.95 -3.35
N ARG A 16 -12.28 0.78 -3.68
CA ARG A 16 -12.46 -0.23 -2.70
C ARG A 16 -11.17 -0.62 -2.04
N TYR A 17 -10.13 -0.85 -2.78
CA TYR A 17 -8.84 -1.23 -2.23
C TYR A 17 -7.86 -0.10 -2.48
N VAL A 18 -7.17 0.33 -1.44
CA VAL A 18 -6.22 1.42 -1.56
C VAL A 18 -4.86 0.98 -1.05
N TYR A 19 -3.85 1.21 -1.86
CA TYR A 19 -2.47 0.89 -1.48
C TYR A 19 -1.82 2.20 -1.08
N GLU A 20 -1.16 2.22 0.09
CA GLU A 20 -0.53 3.42 0.61
C GLU A 20 0.90 3.15 0.98
N ILE A 21 1.76 4.13 0.83
CA ILE A 21 3.13 4.02 1.25
C ILE A 21 3.19 4.36 2.73
N THR A 22 4.01 3.64 3.48
CA THR A 22 4.18 3.89 4.91
C THR A 22 5.64 4.13 5.19
N ARG A 23 5.95 4.77 6.32
CA ARG A 23 7.32 5.04 6.72
C ARG A 23 7.48 4.66 8.18
N GLU A 24 8.54 3.95 8.49
CA GLU A 24 8.82 3.55 9.86
C GLU A 24 10.30 3.52 10.13
N SER A 25 10.67 3.74 11.37
CA SER A 25 12.06 3.62 11.78
C SER A 25 12.28 2.19 12.19
N HIS A 26 13.41 1.66 11.80
CA HIS A 26 13.79 0.29 12.15
C HIS A 26 15.21 0.30 12.70
N VAL A 27 15.59 -0.79 13.35
CA VAL A 27 16.94 -0.92 13.90
C VAL A 27 17.56 -2.16 13.27
N SER A 28 18.73 -2.01 12.69
CA SER A 28 19.42 -3.12 12.05
C SER A 28 20.03 -4.03 13.08
N GLU A 29 20.58 -5.16 12.64
CA GLU A 29 21.21 -6.09 13.54
C GLU A 29 22.43 -5.45 14.20
N ALA A 30 23.04 -4.50 13.53
CA ALA A 30 24.19 -3.80 14.08
C ALA A 30 23.80 -2.69 15.04
N GLY A 31 22.51 -2.50 15.26
CA GLY A 31 22.04 -1.48 16.18
C GLY A 31 21.87 -0.10 15.58
N GLU A 32 21.96 0.01 14.26
CA GLU A 32 21.85 1.30 13.61
C GLU A 32 20.41 1.55 13.20
N GLU A 33 19.97 2.77 13.36
CA GLU A 33 18.61 3.13 12.99
C GLU A 33 18.55 3.47 11.51
N TYR A 34 17.48 3.09 10.84
CA TYR A 34 17.28 3.47 9.48
C TYR A 34 15.78 3.60 9.21
N GLU A 35 15.43 4.30 8.14
CA GLU A 35 14.05 4.45 7.78
C GLU A 35 13.69 3.46 6.69
N GLY A 36 12.58 2.77 6.87
CA GLY A 36 12.08 1.85 5.86
C GLY A 36 10.75 2.34 5.34
N TRP A 37 10.48 2.04 4.07
CA TRP A 37 9.25 2.42 3.43
C TRP A 37 8.50 1.15 3.09
N GLY A 38 7.24 1.12 3.41
CA GLY A 38 6.44 -0.08 3.23
C GLY A 38 5.16 0.21 2.50
N VAL A 39 4.29 -0.79 2.44
CA VAL A 39 3.03 -0.69 1.73
C VAL A 39 1.92 -1.23 2.60
N ARG A 40 0.85 -0.46 2.71
CA ARG A 40 -0.33 -0.90 3.43
C ARG A 40 -1.49 -0.97 2.44
N LEU A 41 -2.24 -2.06 2.51
CA LEU A 41 -3.42 -2.24 1.69
C LEU A 41 -4.65 -2.16 2.60
N SER A 42 -5.59 -1.31 2.25
CA SER A 42 -6.80 -1.14 3.03
C SER A 42 -8.04 -1.28 2.17
N GLU A 43 -9.11 -1.68 2.80
CA GLU A 43 -10.41 -1.72 2.14
C GLU A 43 -11.29 -0.82 3.01
N GLY A 44 -11.60 0.37 2.54
CA GLY A 44 -12.29 1.35 3.35
C GLY A 44 -11.41 1.72 4.52
N GLU A 45 -11.89 1.55 5.71
CA GLU A 45 -11.11 1.90 6.88
C GLU A 45 -10.42 0.69 7.51
N ARG A 46 -10.51 -0.45 6.86
CA ARG A 46 -9.95 -1.66 7.43
C ARG A 46 -8.64 -2.02 6.75
N GLU A 47 -7.60 -2.22 7.53
CA GLU A 47 -6.33 -2.65 6.98
C GLU A 47 -6.43 -4.13 6.65
N ILE A 48 -6.07 -4.52 5.45
CA ILE A 48 -6.11 -5.88 5.02
C ILE A 48 -4.75 -6.53 5.04
N ALA A 49 -3.74 -5.80 4.64
CA ALA A 49 -2.39 -6.34 4.58
C ALA A 49 -1.36 -5.24 4.77
N TYR A 50 -0.17 -5.59 5.21
CA TYR A 50 0.84 -4.61 5.52
C TYR A 50 2.22 -5.21 5.37
N ALA A 51 3.07 -4.57 4.60
CA ALA A 51 4.46 -4.95 4.44
C ALA A 51 5.30 -3.77 4.90
N PRO A 52 5.82 -3.79 6.11
CA PRO A 52 6.44 -2.61 6.73
C PRO A 52 7.81 -2.18 6.24
N ASP A 53 8.59 -3.08 5.70
CA ASP A 53 9.96 -2.73 5.37
C ASP A 53 10.30 -3.30 4.00
N VAL A 54 9.76 -2.66 2.97
CA VAL A 54 9.94 -3.13 1.60
C VAL A 54 11.24 -2.60 1.01
N SER A 55 11.58 -1.36 1.30
CA SER A 55 12.80 -0.76 0.76
C SER A 55 13.20 0.45 1.58
N THR A 56 14.48 0.78 1.57
CA THR A 56 14.95 2.01 2.19
C THR A 56 14.84 3.16 1.20
N GLN A 57 14.46 2.90 -0.06
CA GLN A 57 14.35 3.94 -1.06
C GLN A 57 12.90 4.28 -1.32
N ARG A 58 12.50 5.44 -0.82
CA ARG A 58 11.11 5.86 -0.92
C ARG A 58 10.56 5.85 -2.33
N GLU A 59 11.34 6.35 -3.28
CA GLU A 59 10.85 6.43 -4.62
C GLU A 59 10.50 5.11 -5.25
N ARG A 60 11.23 4.08 -4.92
CA ARG A 60 10.95 2.77 -5.47
C ARG A 60 9.61 2.27 -4.93
N VAL A 61 9.35 2.49 -3.64
CA VAL A 61 8.11 2.06 -3.03
C VAL A 61 6.94 2.91 -3.52
N SER A 62 7.19 4.19 -3.73
CA SER A 62 6.16 5.08 -4.22
C SER A 62 5.69 4.65 -5.61
N LYS A 63 6.61 4.25 -6.48
CA LYS A 63 6.23 3.80 -7.80
C LYS A 63 5.48 2.48 -7.75
N LEU A 64 5.86 1.62 -6.83
CA LEU A 64 5.18 0.35 -6.66
C LEU A 64 3.73 0.62 -6.23
N VAL A 65 3.53 1.51 -5.28
CA VAL A 65 2.20 1.83 -4.78
C VAL A 65 1.36 2.45 -5.89
N GLU A 66 1.95 3.33 -6.68
CA GLU A 66 1.22 3.94 -7.77
C GLU A 66 0.76 2.89 -8.77
N GLY A 67 1.63 1.95 -9.08
CA GLY A 67 1.30 0.90 -10.01
C GLY A 67 0.18 0.00 -9.50
N CYS A 68 0.21 -0.31 -8.21
CA CYS A 68 -0.83 -1.14 -7.62
C CYS A 68 -2.18 -0.44 -7.67
N ASN A 69 -2.20 0.85 -7.38
CA ASN A 69 -3.45 1.61 -7.42
C ASN A 69 -3.96 1.78 -8.83
N GLU A 70 -3.09 2.12 -9.75
CA GLU A 70 -3.50 2.32 -11.13
C GLU A 70 -4.02 1.04 -11.75
N GLY A 71 -3.41 -0.06 -11.44
CA GLY A 71 -3.83 -1.34 -11.96
C GLY A 71 -4.94 -1.98 -11.17
N GLU A 72 -5.37 -1.34 -10.09
CA GLU A 72 -6.42 -1.86 -9.21
C GLU A 72 -6.09 -3.31 -8.83
N LEU A 73 -4.88 -3.50 -8.37
CA LEU A 73 -4.39 -4.82 -8.04
C LEU A 73 -5.28 -5.50 -7.01
N SER A 74 -5.60 -6.76 -7.24
CA SER A 74 -6.42 -7.51 -6.32
C SER A 74 -5.61 -7.88 -5.08
N PRO A 75 -6.22 -7.83 -3.90
CA PRO A 75 -5.50 -8.14 -2.66
C PRO A 75 -4.86 -9.52 -2.65
N ILE A 76 -5.42 -10.45 -3.40
CA ILE A 76 -4.90 -11.79 -3.41
C ILE A 76 -3.48 -11.83 -3.96
N HIS A 77 -3.08 -10.83 -4.71
CA HIS A 77 -1.74 -10.78 -5.29
C HIS A 77 -0.78 -9.89 -4.52
N PHE A 78 -1.22 -9.35 -3.39
CA PHE A 78 -0.41 -8.39 -2.66
C PHE A 78 0.99 -8.90 -2.32
N TYR A 79 1.07 -10.03 -1.66
CA TYR A 79 2.37 -10.52 -1.23
C TYR A 79 3.22 -11.03 -2.40
N ASP A 80 2.58 -11.50 -3.47
CA ASP A 80 3.32 -11.92 -4.65
C ASP A 80 4.02 -10.71 -5.28
N VAL A 81 3.34 -9.59 -5.36
CA VAL A 81 3.91 -8.39 -5.95
C VAL A 81 5.04 -7.86 -5.06
N ILE A 82 4.85 -7.89 -3.74
CA ILE A 82 5.91 -7.45 -2.84
C ILE A 82 7.13 -8.36 -2.99
N ASP A 83 6.92 -9.66 -3.06
CA ASP A 83 8.04 -10.60 -3.20
C ASP A 83 8.79 -10.35 -4.51
N ASP A 84 8.07 -10.11 -5.60
CA ASP A 84 8.71 -9.84 -6.87
C ASP A 84 9.51 -8.55 -6.81
N PHE A 85 8.99 -7.56 -6.11
CA PHE A 85 9.64 -6.28 -5.98
C PHE A 85 10.97 -6.44 -5.23
N LEU A 86 11.01 -7.31 -4.25
CA LEU A 86 12.19 -7.50 -3.43
C LEU A 86 13.31 -8.28 -4.14
N LEU A 87 12.97 -8.94 -5.22
CA LEU A 87 13.97 -9.63 -5.98
C LEU A 87 14.79 -8.65 -6.79
#